data_60c01787000cca8ea951a4bca496945e
#
_entry.id   60c01787000cca8ea951a4bca496945e
#
_cell.length_a   1.000
_cell.length_b   1.000
_cell.length_c   1.000
_cell.angle_alpha   90.00
_cell.angle_beta   90.00
_cell.angle_gamma   90.00
#
_symmetry.space_group_name_H-M   'P 1'
#
loop_
_entity.id
_entity.type
_entity.pdbx_description
1 polymer ?
#
loop_
_entity_poly.entity_id
_entity_poly.type
_entity_poly.pdbx_seq_one_letter_code
_entity_poly.pdbx_strand_id
1 'polypeptide(L)'
;MSQPVASEVAVVVSGVHKVFNVDSADEVTALSDIDLTIGAGEFVSLIGPSGCGKSTLLRLIGDLLAPSVGEVTVFGKPAHAARLDQDYGMVFQHAGLFDWRRVAANIELPLELRGWSRVDRAARSAEMLELVRLPEFGGHYPRQLSGGMQQRVSIARALSFQPKLLLMDEPFGALDEMTREHMQLELLRIWRETGTTVVFVTHSVSESTFLSSRVVVLSARPGRIHSIVDVDLGDRTDDTREDPAFFAKATEVREALRGREVAR
;
A
#
# COMPACT_ATOMS: atom_id res chain seq x y z
N MET A 1 -15.49 31.92 -9.66
CA MET A 1 -15.98 30.88 -8.72
C MET A 1 -15.78 29.55 -9.43
N SER A 2 -14.62 28.90 -9.23
CA SER A 2 -14.36 27.57 -9.77
C SER A 2 -15.12 26.56 -8.93
N GLN A 3 -15.99 25.76 -9.57
CA GLN A 3 -16.59 24.60 -8.91
C GLN A 3 -15.48 23.68 -8.44
N PRO A 4 -15.55 23.08 -7.24
CA PRO A 4 -14.62 22.04 -6.85
C PRO A 4 -14.81 20.88 -7.84
N VAL A 5 -13.74 20.55 -8.56
CA VAL A 5 -13.67 19.32 -9.35
C VAL A 5 -13.93 18.18 -8.37
N ALA A 6 -15.02 17.46 -8.56
CA ALA A 6 -15.28 16.25 -7.78
C ALA A 6 -14.03 15.37 -7.91
N SER A 7 -13.30 15.16 -6.81
CA SER A 7 -12.12 14.32 -6.83
C SER A 7 -12.52 12.95 -7.33
N GLU A 8 -11.88 12.49 -8.40
CA GLU A 8 -12.11 11.15 -8.95
C GLU A 8 -11.94 10.13 -7.82
N VAL A 9 -12.89 9.21 -7.67
CA VAL A 9 -12.82 8.16 -6.65
C VAL A 9 -11.96 7.01 -7.17
N ALA A 10 -10.92 6.67 -6.42
CA ALA A 10 -10.02 5.58 -6.78
C ALA A 10 -10.52 4.21 -6.30
N VAL A 11 -11.00 4.12 -5.05
CA VAL A 11 -11.48 2.85 -4.48
C VAL A 11 -12.79 3.10 -3.73
N VAL A 12 -13.78 2.24 -3.96
CA VAL A 12 -14.99 2.16 -3.14
C VAL A 12 -15.14 0.73 -2.63
N VAL A 13 -15.30 0.60 -1.32
CA VAL A 13 -15.65 -0.63 -0.62
C VAL A 13 -17.01 -0.40 -0.02
N SER A 14 -18.05 -1.19 -0.41
CA SER A 14 -19.42 -0.99 0.02
C SER A 14 -19.98 -2.23 0.72
N GLY A 15 -20.29 -2.10 2.01
CA GLY A 15 -20.93 -3.12 2.84
C GLY A 15 -20.16 -4.45 2.81
N VAL A 16 -18.83 -4.40 2.78
CA VAL A 16 -18.02 -5.62 2.57
C VAL A 16 -17.91 -6.43 3.85
N HIS A 17 -18.25 -7.71 3.72
CA HIS A 17 -17.97 -8.76 4.70
C HIS A 17 -17.03 -9.79 4.11
N LYS A 18 -16.16 -10.36 4.95
CA LYS A 18 -15.33 -11.51 4.58
C LYS A 18 -15.34 -12.56 5.66
N VAL A 19 -15.89 -13.72 5.29
CA VAL A 19 -15.92 -14.94 6.09
C VAL A 19 -15.03 -15.97 5.40
N PHE A 20 -14.17 -16.64 6.17
CA PHE A 20 -13.38 -17.79 5.72
C PHE A 20 -13.97 -19.07 6.29
N ASN A 21 -13.78 -20.17 5.58
CA ASN A 21 -14.21 -21.52 5.98
C ASN A 21 -15.71 -21.57 6.34
N VAL A 22 -16.54 -20.98 5.48
CA VAL A 22 -18.00 -20.94 5.65
C VAL A 22 -18.54 -22.36 5.85
N ASP A 23 -19.52 -22.53 6.73
CA ASP A 23 -20.18 -23.80 7.09
C ASP A 23 -19.23 -24.85 7.70
N SER A 24 -18.08 -24.43 8.25
CA SER A 24 -17.15 -25.33 8.95
C SER A 24 -17.00 -24.96 10.44
N ALA A 25 -16.46 -25.91 11.21
CA ALA A 25 -16.13 -25.66 12.63
C ALA A 25 -15.08 -24.54 12.83
N ASP A 26 -14.31 -24.25 11.77
CA ASP A 26 -13.24 -23.25 11.77
C ASP A 26 -13.69 -21.97 11.02
N GLU A 27 -14.99 -21.68 10.99
CA GLU A 27 -15.50 -20.44 10.39
C GLU A 27 -14.95 -19.22 11.09
N VAL A 28 -14.46 -18.27 10.31
CA VAL A 28 -13.87 -17.01 10.82
C VAL A 28 -14.39 -15.83 10.05
N THR A 29 -15.11 -14.94 10.72
CA THR A 29 -15.40 -13.61 10.19
C THR A 29 -14.17 -12.72 10.36
N ALA A 30 -13.52 -12.41 9.25
CA ALA A 30 -12.33 -11.57 9.23
C ALA A 30 -12.67 -10.08 9.17
N LEU A 31 -13.66 -9.72 8.33
CA LEU A 31 -14.14 -8.34 8.15
C LEU A 31 -15.67 -8.31 8.21
N SER A 32 -16.22 -7.24 8.77
CA SER A 32 -17.67 -7.04 8.89
C SER A 32 -18.02 -5.56 8.68
N ASP A 33 -18.99 -5.29 7.83
CA ASP A 33 -19.52 -3.95 7.53
C ASP A 33 -18.41 -2.93 7.21
N ILE A 34 -17.62 -3.21 6.19
CA ILE A 34 -16.59 -2.28 5.73
C ILE A 34 -17.16 -1.38 4.64
N ASP A 35 -17.25 -0.10 4.96
CA ASP A 35 -17.57 0.99 4.03
C ASP A 35 -16.38 1.95 4.00
N LEU A 36 -15.71 2.07 2.85
CA LEU A 36 -14.54 2.92 2.68
C LEU A 36 -14.48 3.49 1.27
N THR A 37 -14.33 4.81 1.20
CA THR A 37 -14.06 5.50 -0.07
C THR A 37 -12.68 6.13 -0.01
N ILE A 38 -11.87 5.92 -1.06
CA ILE A 38 -10.54 6.49 -1.23
C ILE A 38 -10.54 7.33 -2.50
N GLY A 39 -10.19 8.61 -2.38
CA GLY A 39 -10.07 9.53 -3.50
C GLY A 39 -8.81 9.24 -4.34
N ALA A 40 -8.84 9.63 -5.62
CA ALA A 40 -7.66 9.56 -6.46
C ALA A 40 -6.56 10.48 -5.91
N GLY A 41 -5.33 9.97 -5.91
CA GLY A 41 -4.16 10.69 -5.37
C GLY A 41 -4.05 10.68 -3.84
N GLU A 42 -4.99 10.07 -3.09
CA GLU A 42 -4.82 9.92 -1.65
C GLU A 42 -3.74 8.90 -1.29
N PHE A 43 -3.05 9.17 -0.18
CA PHE A 43 -2.23 8.16 0.51
C PHE A 43 -2.97 7.72 1.77
N VAL A 44 -3.54 6.52 1.77
CA VAL A 44 -4.35 5.98 2.88
C VAL A 44 -3.63 4.82 3.55
N SER A 45 -3.37 4.93 4.85
CA SER A 45 -2.87 3.81 5.64
C SER A 45 -4.00 3.05 6.34
N LEU A 46 -3.91 1.73 6.34
CA LEU A 46 -4.74 0.82 7.13
C LEU A 46 -3.92 0.36 8.34
N ILE A 47 -4.38 0.69 9.55
CA ILE A 47 -3.73 0.31 10.81
C ILE A 47 -4.71 -0.39 11.74
N GLY A 48 -4.21 -1.24 12.63
CA GLY A 48 -5.03 -1.98 13.59
C GLY A 48 -4.28 -3.16 14.20
N PRO A 49 -4.85 -3.85 15.19
CA PRO A 49 -4.22 -5.00 15.85
C PRO A 49 -3.83 -6.11 14.87
N SER A 50 -2.90 -6.96 15.26
CA SER A 50 -2.56 -8.14 14.46
C SER A 50 -3.78 -9.03 14.25
N GLY A 51 -3.97 -9.50 13.01
CA GLY A 51 -5.11 -10.36 12.66
C GLY A 51 -6.47 -9.66 12.54
N CYS A 52 -6.55 -8.31 12.58
CA CYS A 52 -7.81 -7.59 12.43
C CYS A 52 -8.35 -7.49 10.98
N GLY A 53 -7.61 -8.01 9.97
CA GLY A 53 -8.11 -8.05 8.60
C GLY A 53 -7.52 -7.00 7.64
N LYS A 54 -6.49 -6.22 8.01
CA LYS A 54 -5.85 -5.22 7.13
C LYS A 54 -5.42 -5.79 5.78
N SER A 55 -4.60 -6.84 5.82
CA SER A 55 -4.14 -7.53 4.60
C SER A 55 -5.29 -8.21 3.85
N THR A 56 -6.34 -8.64 4.56
CA THR A 56 -7.55 -9.18 3.94
C THR A 56 -8.26 -8.08 3.14
N LEU A 57 -8.46 -6.89 3.73
CA LEU A 57 -9.06 -5.76 3.03
C LEU A 57 -8.23 -5.34 1.82
N LEU A 58 -6.91 -5.24 1.97
CA LEU A 58 -6.00 -4.94 0.86
C LEU A 58 -6.14 -5.95 -0.29
N ARG A 59 -6.23 -7.25 0.03
CA ARG A 59 -6.40 -8.32 -0.97
C ARG A 59 -7.78 -8.32 -1.63
N LEU A 60 -8.82 -7.86 -0.93
CA LEU A 60 -10.15 -7.66 -1.52
C LEU A 60 -10.13 -6.49 -2.52
N ILE A 61 -9.45 -5.38 -2.19
CA ILE A 61 -9.27 -4.25 -3.11
C ILE A 61 -8.54 -4.70 -4.38
N GLY A 62 -7.51 -5.54 -4.23
CA GLY A 62 -6.75 -6.11 -5.34
C GLY A 62 -7.40 -7.34 -6.02
N ASP A 63 -8.64 -7.70 -5.73
CA ASP A 63 -9.32 -8.91 -6.27
C ASP A 63 -8.47 -10.19 -6.15
N LEU A 64 -7.64 -10.29 -5.12
CA LEU A 64 -6.92 -11.53 -4.77
C LEU A 64 -7.75 -12.42 -3.85
N LEU A 65 -8.82 -11.85 -3.29
CA LEU A 65 -9.86 -12.51 -2.53
C LEU A 65 -11.20 -11.94 -2.97
N ALA A 66 -12.22 -12.76 -3.08
CA ALA A 66 -13.59 -12.30 -3.28
C ALA A 66 -14.24 -11.95 -1.93
N PRO A 67 -15.04 -10.88 -1.82
CA PRO A 67 -15.85 -10.62 -0.65
C PRO A 67 -16.91 -11.71 -0.48
N SER A 68 -17.34 -11.98 0.76
CA SER A 68 -18.49 -12.87 1.02
C SER A 68 -19.82 -12.15 0.80
N VAL A 69 -19.85 -10.84 1.10
CA VAL A 69 -20.99 -9.92 0.86
C VAL A 69 -20.39 -8.57 0.52
N GLY A 70 -21.15 -7.74 -0.19
CA GLY A 70 -20.73 -6.40 -0.60
C GLY A 70 -19.90 -6.40 -1.87
N GLU A 71 -19.40 -5.24 -2.24
CA GLU A 71 -18.65 -5.05 -3.48
C GLU A 71 -17.46 -4.11 -3.31
N VAL A 72 -16.48 -4.27 -4.20
CA VAL A 72 -15.30 -3.39 -4.30
C VAL A 72 -15.17 -2.92 -5.74
N THR A 73 -15.03 -1.60 -5.91
CA THR A 73 -14.72 -0.99 -7.21
C THR A 73 -13.42 -0.21 -7.14
N VAL A 74 -12.69 -0.20 -8.25
CA VAL A 74 -11.41 0.51 -8.43
C VAL A 74 -11.51 1.35 -9.70
N PHE A 75 -11.38 2.66 -9.59
CA PHE A 75 -11.61 3.64 -10.66
C PHE A 75 -12.92 3.40 -11.41
N GLY A 76 -14.01 3.16 -10.65
CA GLY A 76 -15.35 2.92 -11.20
C GLY A 76 -15.56 1.56 -11.86
N LYS A 77 -14.55 0.69 -11.89
CA LYS A 77 -14.63 -0.68 -12.40
C LYS A 77 -14.77 -1.68 -11.25
N PRO A 78 -15.45 -2.83 -11.43
CA PRO A 78 -15.32 -3.95 -10.50
C PRO A 78 -13.83 -4.29 -10.26
N ALA A 79 -13.44 -4.63 -9.03
CA ALA A 79 -12.05 -4.94 -8.69
C ALA A 79 -11.44 -6.03 -9.60
N HIS A 80 -12.26 -7.01 -10.02
CA HIS A 80 -11.86 -8.05 -10.98
C HIS A 80 -11.42 -7.47 -12.34
N ALA A 81 -12.17 -6.52 -12.89
CA ALA A 81 -11.81 -5.87 -14.15
C ALA A 81 -10.53 -5.04 -14.01
N ALA A 82 -10.41 -4.28 -12.91
CA ALA A 82 -9.20 -3.49 -12.63
C ALA A 82 -7.94 -4.38 -12.51
N ARG A 83 -8.05 -5.58 -11.94
CA ARG A 83 -6.95 -6.54 -11.88
C ARG A 83 -6.57 -7.06 -13.26
N LEU A 84 -7.54 -7.42 -14.10
CA LEU A 84 -7.29 -7.89 -15.46
C LEU A 84 -6.67 -6.80 -16.35
N ASP A 85 -7.10 -5.56 -16.18
CA ASP A 85 -6.55 -4.38 -16.86
C ASP A 85 -5.19 -3.94 -16.29
N GLN A 86 -4.73 -4.58 -15.21
CA GLN A 86 -3.48 -4.24 -14.52
C GLN A 86 -3.43 -2.76 -14.06
N ASP A 87 -4.54 -2.23 -13.55
CA ASP A 87 -4.64 -0.82 -13.14
C ASP A 87 -3.86 -0.50 -11.85
N TYR A 88 -3.41 -1.52 -11.11
CA TYR A 88 -2.69 -1.34 -9.86
C TYR A 88 -1.38 -2.15 -9.78
N GLY A 89 -0.42 -1.63 -9.00
CA GLY A 89 0.77 -2.34 -8.54
C GLY A 89 0.56 -2.90 -7.14
N MET A 90 1.18 -4.04 -6.82
CA MET A 90 1.09 -4.63 -5.49
C MET A 90 2.46 -5.01 -4.94
N VAL A 91 2.69 -4.66 -3.68
CA VAL A 91 3.85 -5.05 -2.88
C VAL A 91 3.34 -5.90 -1.71
N PHE A 92 3.82 -7.13 -1.63
CA PHE A 92 3.49 -8.05 -0.56
C PHE A 92 4.48 -7.95 0.60
N GLN A 93 4.09 -8.42 1.77
CA GLN A 93 4.95 -8.51 2.95
C GLN A 93 6.22 -9.34 2.67
N HIS A 94 6.11 -10.41 1.88
CA HIS A 94 7.26 -11.12 1.32
C HIS A 94 7.51 -10.63 -0.10
N ALA A 95 8.76 -10.42 -0.48
CA ALA A 95 9.14 -9.81 -1.75
C ALA A 95 8.57 -10.52 -2.99
N GLY A 96 8.34 -11.83 -2.93
CA GLY A 96 7.73 -12.62 -4.01
C GLY A 96 8.47 -12.48 -5.33
N LEU A 97 9.80 -12.44 -5.30
CA LEU A 97 10.64 -12.41 -6.49
C LEU A 97 10.76 -13.81 -7.08
N PHE A 98 10.90 -13.88 -8.39
CA PHE A 98 11.18 -15.16 -9.07
C PHE A 98 12.67 -15.49 -8.94
N ASP A 99 13.00 -16.54 -8.20
CA ASP A 99 14.36 -16.95 -7.88
C ASP A 99 15.20 -17.33 -9.11
N TRP A 100 14.54 -17.77 -10.19
CA TRP A 100 15.16 -18.12 -11.46
C TRP A 100 15.37 -16.94 -12.41
N ARG A 101 14.86 -15.75 -12.08
CA ARG A 101 15.06 -14.52 -12.84
C ARG A 101 16.06 -13.60 -12.13
N ARG A 102 16.89 -12.90 -12.92
CA ARG A 102 17.77 -11.85 -12.38
C ARG A 102 16.94 -10.71 -11.80
N VAL A 103 17.53 -9.91 -10.95
CA VAL A 103 16.92 -8.75 -10.29
C VAL A 103 16.31 -7.79 -11.31
N ALA A 104 17.06 -7.36 -12.33
CA ALA A 104 16.55 -6.50 -13.39
C ALA A 104 15.35 -7.16 -14.11
N ALA A 105 15.44 -8.45 -14.42
CA ALA A 105 14.38 -9.18 -15.09
C ALA A 105 13.11 -9.36 -14.21
N ASN A 106 13.25 -9.36 -12.87
CA ASN A 106 12.11 -9.30 -11.97
C ASN A 106 11.38 -7.95 -12.06
N ILE A 107 12.14 -6.84 -12.13
CA ILE A 107 11.59 -5.48 -12.29
C ILE A 107 10.95 -5.30 -13.67
N GLU A 108 11.57 -5.86 -14.69
CA GLU A 108 11.09 -5.80 -16.09
C GLU A 108 9.79 -6.59 -16.32
N LEU A 109 9.46 -7.56 -15.49
CA LEU A 109 8.35 -8.49 -15.73
C LEU A 109 7.01 -7.81 -15.99
N PRO A 110 6.53 -6.84 -15.20
CA PRO A 110 5.27 -6.15 -15.50
C PRO A 110 5.30 -5.41 -16.84
N LEU A 111 6.46 -4.89 -17.22
CA LEU A 111 6.64 -4.20 -18.51
C LEU A 111 6.66 -5.18 -19.67
N GLU A 112 7.23 -6.37 -19.48
CA GLU A 112 7.22 -7.47 -20.43
C GLU A 112 5.79 -7.92 -20.74
N LEU A 113 4.97 -8.12 -19.71
CA LEU A 113 3.56 -8.48 -19.85
C LEU A 113 2.72 -7.40 -20.56
N ARG A 114 3.16 -6.14 -20.50
CA ARG A 114 2.57 -4.98 -21.18
C ARG A 114 3.12 -4.76 -22.59
N GLY A 115 4.00 -5.64 -23.09
CA GLY A 115 4.54 -5.58 -24.44
C GLY A 115 5.60 -4.50 -24.67
N TRP A 116 6.23 -3.97 -23.63
CA TRP A 116 7.30 -2.98 -23.78
C TRP A 116 8.51 -3.57 -24.51
N SER A 117 9.21 -2.76 -25.29
CA SER A 117 10.43 -3.19 -25.97
C SER A 117 11.51 -3.58 -24.96
N ARG A 118 12.45 -4.44 -25.39
CA ARG A 118 13.57 -4.85 -24.54
C ARG A 118 14.44 -3.65 -24.10
N VAL A 119 14.60 -2.65 -24.97
CA VAL A 119 15.40 -1.46 -24.70
C VAL A 119 14.72 -0.62 -23.62
N ASP A 120 13.42 -0.34 -23.75
CA ASP A 120 12.67 0.47 -22.79
C ASP A 120 12.57 -0.21 -21.42
N ARG A 121 12.38 -1.55 -21.39
CA ARG A 121 12.37 -2.32 -20.15
C ARG A 121 13.72 -2.23 -19.42
N ALA A 122 14.82 -2.38 -20.16
CA ALA A 122 16.16 -2.31 -19.58
C ALA A 122 16.47 -0.90 -19.03
N ALA A 123 16.09 0.15 -19.75
CA ALA A 123 16.24 1.53 -19.29
C ALA A 123 15.40 1.76 -18.02
N ARG A 124 14.13 1.35 -18.02
CA ARG A 124 13.24 1.51 -16.87
C ARG A 124 13.67 0.70 -15.65
N SER A 125 14.15 -0.53 -15.84
CA SER A 125 14.66 -1.34 -14.73
C SER A 125 15.92 -0.75 -14.11
N ALA A 126 16.81 -0.14 -14.90
CA ALA A 126 17.98 0.57 -14.38
C ALA A 126 17.55 1.80 -13.53
N GLU A 127 16.62 2.61 -14.03
CA GLU A 127 16.04 3.74 -13.29
C GLU A 127 15.42 3.28 -11.94
N MET A 128 14.67 2.17 -11.95
CA MET A 128 14.06 1.63 -10.73
C MET A 128 15.10 1.08 -9.74
N LEU A 129 16.21 0.54 -10.23
CA LEU A 129 17.32 0.08 -9.39
C LEU A 129 18.05 1.26 -8.71
N GLU A 130 18.25 2.36 -9.43
CA GLU A 130 18.77 3.61 -8.84
C GLU A 130 17.85 4.12 -7.74
N LEU A 131 16.55 4.19 -8.01
CA LEU A 131 15.53 4.66 -7.07
C LEU A 131 15.58 3.89 -5.75
N VAL A 132 15.77 2.56 -5.79
CA VAL A 132 15.83 1.73 -4.58
C VAL A 132 17.26 1.53 -4.06
N ARG A 133 18.23 2.28 -4.54
CA ARG A 133 19.67 2.22 -4.18
C ARG A 133 20.29 0.83 -4.34
N LEU A 134 20.04 0.19 -5.47
CA LEU A 134 20.58 -1.11 -5.84
C LEU A 134 21.11 -1.15 -7.30
N PRO A 135 21.76 -0.09 -7.83
CA PRO A 135 22.12 -0.02 -9.24
C PRO A 135 23.03 -1.18 -9.70
N GLU A 136 23.92 -1.65 -8.83
CA GLU A 136 24.90 -2.69 -9.16
C GLU A 136 24.31 -4.11 -9.13
N PHE A 137 23.08 -4.27 -8.59
CA PHE A 137 22.51 -5.60 -8.33
C PHE A 137 21.62 -6.14 -9.45
N GLY A 138 21.43 -5.40 -10.55
CA GLY A 138 20.56 -5.81 -11.66
C GLY A 138 20.89 -7.19 -12.24
N GLY A 139 22.17 -7.55 -12.28
CA GLY A 139 22.67 -8.84 -12.78
C GLY A 139 22.58 -10.00 -11.78
N HIS A 140 22.31 -9.76 -10.50
CA HIS A 140 22.24 -10.75 -9.44
C HIS A 140 20.90 -11.53 -9.46
N TYR A 141 20.88 -12.65 -8.75
CA TYR A 141 19.65 -13.40 -8.49
C TYR A 141 19.10 -13.08 -7.09
N PRO A 142 17.79 -13.21 -6.83
CA PRO A 142 17.19 -12.90 -5.53
C PRO A 142 17.90 -13.56 -4.34
N ARG A 143 18.33 -14.82 -4.47
CA ARG A 143 19.06 -15.56 -3.42
C ARG A 143 20.42 -14.94 -3.00
N GLN A 144 20.95 -14.01 -3.80
CA GLN A 144 22.19 -13.30 -3.52
C GLN A 144 21.96 -11.98 -2.78
N LEU A 145 20.69 -11.60 -2.54
CA LEU A 145 20.27 -10.39 -1.88
C LEU A 145 19.79 -10.67 -0.45
N SER A 146 20.03 -9.74 0.47
CA SER A 146 19.37 -9.77 1.78
C SER A 146 17.86 -9.62 1.65
N GLY A 147 17.08 -10.01 2.68
CA GLY A 147 15.62 -9.86 2.68
C GLY A 147 15.16 -8.41 2.43
N GLY A 148 15.86 -7.44 3.04
CA GLY A 148 15.59 -6.01 2.81
C GLY A 148 15.89 -5.57 1.38
N MET A 149 16.97 -6.07 0.75
CA MET A 149 17.26 -5.79 -0.65
C MET A 149 16.18 -6.40 -1.57
N GLN A 150 15.74 -7.64 -1.29
CA GLN A 150 14.65 -8.27 -2.05
C GLN A 150 13.36 -7.46 -1.94
N GLN A 151 13.04 -6.93 -0.77
CA GLN A 151 11.86 -6.10 -0.57
C GLN A 151 11.94 -4.79 -1.37
N ARG A 152 13.10 -4.15 -1.42
CA ARG A 152 13.35 -2.97 -2.27
C ARG A 152 13.16 -3.28 -3.76
N VAL A 153 13.62 -4.43 -4.23
CA VAL A 153 13.37 -4.88 -5.61
C VAL A 153 11.89 -5.12 -5.88
N SER A 154 11.14 -5.67 -4.90
CA SER A 154 9.69 -5.84 -5.00
C SER A 154 8.96 -4.49 -5.15
N ILE A 155 9.38 -3.48 -4.40
CA ILE A 155 8.86 -2.10 -4.53
C ILE A 155 9.18 -1.53 -5.92
N ALA A 156 10.45 -1.65 -6.37
CA ALA A 156 10.88 -1.23 -7.70
C ALA A 156 10.04 -1.90 -8.82
N ARG A 157 9.76 -3.19 -8.69
CA ARG A 157 8.91 -3.94 -9.61
C ARG A 157 7.49 -3.39 -9.67
N ALA A 158 6.89 -3.11 -8.50
CA ALA A 158 5.52 -2.59 -8.42
C ALA A 158 5.39 -1.17 -9.00
N LEU A 159 6.45 -0.37 -8.92
CA LEU A 159 6.50 1.01 -9.42
C LEU A 159 6.93 1.10 -10.90
N SER A 160 7.47 0.02 -11.49
CA SER A 160 8.10 0.06 -12.81
C SER A 160 7.18 0.56 -13.93
N PHE A 161 5.90 0.21 -13.88
CA PHE A 161 4.90 0.56 -14.89
C PHE A 161 4.01 1.76 -14.54
N GLN A 162 4.37 2.52 -13.50
CA GLN A 162 3.67 3.74 -13.04
C GLN A 162 2.17 3.51 -12.82
N PRO A 163 1.79 2.61 -11.88
CA PRO A 163 0.39 2.29 -11.63
C PRO A 163 -0.37 3.51 -11.08
N LYS A 164 -1.67 3.62 -11.37
CA LYS A 164 -2.56 4.66 -10.79
C LYS A 164 -2.91 4.36 -9.33
N LEU A 165 -2.88 3.08 -8.93
CA LEU A 165 -3.11 2.62 -7.57
C LEU A 165 -1.96 1.70 -7.14
N LEU A 166 -1.44 1.91 -5.94
CA LEU A 166 -0.41 1.08 -5.34
C LEU A 166 -0.95 0.47 -4.04
N LEU A 167 -0.98 -0.85 -4.00
CA LEU A 167 -1.39 -1.64 -2.83
C LEU A 167 -0.15 -2.19 -2.14
N MET A 168 0.06 -1.87 -0.86
CA MET A 168 1.28 -2.24 -0.14
C MET A 168 0.95 -2.93 1.20
N ASP A 169 1.38 -4.18 1.37
CA ASP A 169 1.18 -4.99 2.57
C ASP A 169 2.47 -5.05 3.39
N GLU A 170 2.62 -4.20 4.41
CA GLU A 170 3.79 -4.08 5.30
C GLU A 170 5.15 -4.03 4.55
N PRO A 171 5.31 -3.14 3.54
CA PRO A 171 6.43 -3.21 2.60
C PRO A 171 7.79 -2.91 3.22
N PHE A 172 7.83 -2.27 4.39
CA PHE A 172 9.06 -1.87 5.05
C PHE A 172 9.45 -2.73 6.25
N GLY A 173 8.67 -3.77 6.57
CA GLY A 173 8.87 -4.59 7.75
C GLY A 173 10.22 -5.32 7.83
N ALA A 174 10.83 -5.65 6.68
CA ALA A 174 12.13 -6.32 6.60
C ALA A 174 13.34 -5.36 6.46
N LEU A 175 13.09 -4.04 6.46
CA LEU A 175 14.16 -3.04 6.29
C LEU A 175 14.75 -2.60 7.64
N ASP A 176 16.06 -2.33 7.65
CA ASP A 176 16.68 -1.58 8.72
C ASP A 176 16.15 -0.14 8.78
N GLU A 177 16.33 0.54 9.89
CA GLU A 177 15.71 1.85 10.17
C GLU A 177 16.13 2.92 9.14
N MET A 178 17.43 3.06 8.86
CA MET A 178 17.93 4.07 7.92
C MET A 178 17.42 3.83 6.49
N THR A 179 17.41 2.57 6.05
CA THR A 179 16.87 2.20 4.75
C THR A 179 15.37 2.42 4.69
N ARG A 180 14.64 2.12 5.78
CA ARG A 180 13.20 2.33 5.89
C ARG A 180 12.84 3.80 5.75
N GLU A 181 13.50 4.68 6.49
CA GLU A 181 13.27 6.13 6.42
C GLU A 181 13.53 6.68 5.02
N HIS A 182 14.65 6.29 4.42
CA HIS A 182 14.93 6.68 3.04
C HIS A 182 13.84 6.21 2.08
N MET A 183 13.42 4.95 2.15
CA MET A 183 12.37 4.41 1.27
C MET A 183 11.01 5.07 1.48
N GLN A 184 10.71 5.52 2.71
CA GLN A 184 9.50 6.28 2.99
C GLN A 184 9.53 7.66 2.30
N LEU A 185 10.66 8.36 2.34
CA LEU A 185 10.82 9.64 1.65
C LEU A 185 10.73 9.47 0.13
N GLU A 186 11.39 8.44 -0.43
CA GLU A 186 11.29 8.15 -1.87
C GLU A 186 9.86 7.79 -2.29
N LEU A 187 9.13 7.03 -1.48
CA LEU A 187 7.73 6.71 -1.75
C LEU A 187 6.86 7.99 -1.73
N LEU A 188 7.09 8.90 -0.78
CA LEU A 188 6.39 10.18 -0.73
C LEU A 188 6.74 11.06 -1.95
N ARG A 189 8.00 11.08 -2.38
CA ARG A 189 8.43 11.80 -3.59
C ARG A 189 7.68 11.28 -4.81
N ILE A 190 7.67 9.95 -5.02
CA ILE A 190 6.96 9.32 -6.12
C ILE A 190 5.46 9.63 -6.06
N TRP A 191 4.85 9.49 -4.88
CA TRP A 191 3.44 9.79 -4.68
C TRP A 191 3.08 11.23 -5.10
N ARG A 192 3.89 12.22 -4.69
CA ARG A 192 3.69 13.63 -5.05
C ARG A 192 3.87 13.90 -6.55
N GLU A 193 4.92 13.32 -7.13
CA GLU A 193 5.26 13.52 -8.55
C GLU A 193 4.26 12.87 -9.50
N THR A 194 3.70 11.72 -9.11
CA THR A 194 2.85 10.91 -10.00
C THR A 194 1.36 11.06 -9.73
N GLY A 195 0.97 11.54 -8.55
CA GLY A 195 -0.43 11.54 -8.11
C GLY A 195 -1.01 10.13 -7.95
N THR A 196 -0.16 9.10 -7.80
CA THR A 196 -0.58 7.71 -7.58
C THR A 196 -1.38 7.58 -6.29
N THR A 197 -2.53 6.92 -6.33
CA THR A 197 -3.27 6.57 -5.11
C THR A 197 -2.54 5.44 -4.38
N VAL A 198 -2.41 5.52 -3.05
CA VAL A 198 -1.71 4.50 -2.26
C VAL A 198 -2.61 3.97 -1.16
N VAL A 199 -2.73 2.64 -1.07
CA VAL A 199 -3.31 1.94 0.10
C VAL A 199 -2.18 1.15 0.76
N PHE A 200 -1.86 1.54 1.99
CA PHE A 200 -0.68 1.09 2.70
C PHE A 200 -1.06 0.39 4.01
N VAL A 201 -0.69 -0.86 4.15
CA VAL A 201 -0.90 -1.61 5.40
C VAL A 201 0.37 -1.53 6.24
N THR A 202 0.22 -1.13 7.50
CA THR A 202 1.30 -1.16 8.49
C THR A 202 0.75 -1.42 9.89
N HIS A 203 1.64 -1.83 10.79
CA HIS A 203 1.38 -1.87 12.24
C HIS A 203 2.07 -0.71 12.98
N SER A 204 2.83 0.13 12.27
CA SER A 204 3.56 1.26 12.83
C SER A 204 2.73 2.54 12.79
N VAL A 205 2.45 3.12 13.97
CA VAL A 205 1.81 4.43 14.09
C VAL A 205 2.66 5.51 13.43
N SER A 206 3.99 5.47 13.62
CA SER A 206 4.91 6.44 13.02
C SER A 206 4.86 6.41 11.50
N GLU A 207 4.91 5.21 10.90
CA GLU A 207 4.82 5.06 9.42
C GLU A 207 3.49 5.58 8.89
N SER A 208 2.36 5.16 9.50
CA SER A 208 1.04 5.58 9.03
C SER A 208 0.86 7.09 9.13
N THR A 209 1.34 7.71 10.20
CA THR A 209 1.26 9.17 10.37
C THR A 209 2.18 9.92 9.41
N PHE A 210 3.41 9.42 9.19
CA PHE A 210 4.39 10.09 8.34
C PHE A 210 4.00 10.06 6.86
N LEU A 211 3.48 8.93 6.39
CA LEU A 211 3.23 8.69 4.96
C LEU A 211 1.86 9.19 4.49
N SER A 212 0.84 9.12 5.36
CA SER A 212 -0.53 9.19 4.89
C SER A 212 -1.11 10.60 4.91
N SER A 213 -2.08 10.84 4.02
CA SER A 213 -3.04 11.92 4.15
C SER A 213 -4.20 11.53 5.06
N ARG A 214 -4.46 10.22 5.18
CA ARG A 214 -5.56 9.67 5.99
C ARG A 214 -5.20 8.30 6.55
N VAL A 215 -5.48 8.07 7.83
CA VAL A 215 -5.25 6.80 8.52
C VAL A 215 -6.57 6.17 8.89
N VAL A 216 -6.84 4.99 8.37
CA VAL A 216 -8.03 4.17 8.67
C VAL A 216 -7.66 3.17 9.75
N VAL A 217 -8.30 3.28 10.90
CA VAL A 217 -8.07 2.42 12.07
C VAL A 217 -9.11 1.32 12.10
N LEU A 218 -8.66 0.05 12.06
CA LEU A 218 -9.53 -1.11 12.18
C LEU A 218 -9.57 -1.62 13.64
N SER A 219 -10.77 -2.04 14.06
CA SER A 219 -10.97 -2.74 15.34
C SER A 219 -10.37 -4.15 15.32
N ALA A 220 -10.28 -4.78 16.49
CA ALA A 220 -9.98 -6.21 16.59
C ALA A 220 -11.05 -7.04 15.86
N ARG A 221 -10.72 -8.33 15.56
CA ARG A 221 -11.59 -9.26 14.82
C ARG A 221 -12.98 -9.43 15.46
N PRO A 222 -14.07 -9.38 14.64
CA PRO A 222 -14.08 -9.05 13.22
C PRO A 222 -13.68 -7.60 12.98
N GLY A 223 -12.78 -7.39 11.99
CA GLY A 223 -12.32 -6.06 11.64
C GLY A 223 -13.47 -5.19 11.13
N ARG A 224 -13.62 -4.01 11.73
CA ARG A 224 -14.53 -2.94 11.32
C ARG A 224 -13.74 -1.64 11.26
N ILE A 225 -14.16 -0.69 10.49
CA ILE A 225 -13.59 0.66 10.58
C ILE A 225 -14.02 1.25 11.92
N HIS A 226 -13.05 1.45 12.80
CA HIS A 226 -13.29 2.05 14.12
C HIS A 226 -13.27 3.58 14.04
N SER A 227 -12.28 4.12 13.34
CA SER A 227 -12.15 5.57 13.12
C SER A 227 -11.28 5.84 11.90
N ILE A 228 -11.39 7.07 11.40
CA ILE A 228 -10.56 7.61 10.33
C ILE A 228 -9.94 8.89 10.86
N VAL A 229 -8.62 9.01 10.75
CA VAL A 229 -7.85 10.17 11.19
C VAL A 229 -7.26 10.86 9.97
N ASP A 230 -7.62 12.12 9.75
CA ASP A 230 -7.01 12.94 8.71
C ASP A 230 -5.65 13.46 9.19
N VAL A 231 -4.64 13.33 8.34
CA VAL A 231 -3.26 13.72 8.63
C VAL A 231 -2.83 14.81 7.67
N ASP A 232 -2.86 16.03 8.16
CA ASP A 232 -2.33 17.20 7.43
C ASP A 232 -1.03 17.65 8.12
N LEU A 233 0.10 17.28 7.54
CA LEU A 233 1.43 17.68 7.99
C LEU A 233 2.18 18.50 6.93
N GLY A 234 1.46 18.96 5.89
CA GLY A 234 2.09 19.64 4.77
C GLY A 234 3.14 18.79 4.05
N ASP A 235 4.22 19.43 3.61
CA ASP A 235 5.34 18.73 2.99
C ASP A 235 6.19 18.01 4.03
N ARG A 236 6.34 16.67 3.87
CA ARG A 236 7.14 15.84 4.76
C ARG A 236 8.60 15.83 4.31
N THR A 237 9.48 16.12 5.26
CA THR A 237 10.94 16.09 5.13
C THR A 237 11.54 15.20 6.23
N ASP A 238 12.85 15.07 6.26
CA ASP A 238 13.55 14.37 7.35
C ASP A 238 13.19 14.94 8.72
N ASP A 239 13.07 16.28 8.82
CA ASP A 239 12.79 16.98 10.08
C ASP A 239 11.32 16.82 10.55
N THR A 240 10.41 16.36 9.69
CA THR A 240 8.97 16.26 10.03
C THR A 240 8.73 15.36 11.25
N ARG A 241 9.60 14.36 11.47
CA ARG A 241 9.48 13.44 12.62
C ARG A 241 9.82 14.10 13.94
N GLU A 242 10.50 15.24 13.91
CA GLU A 242 10.84 16.05 15.10
C GLU A 242 9.81 17.16 15.36
N ASP A 243 8.85 17.36 14.42
CA ASP A 243 7.82 18.37 14.54
C ASP A 243 6.78 18.02 15.61
N PRO A 244 6.42 18.95 16.54
CA PRO A 244 5.33 18.75 17.48
C PRO A 244 4.00 18.36 16.83
N ALA A 245 3.69 18.85 15.63
CA ALA A 245 2.49 18.49 14.88
C ALA A 245 2.47 16.98 14.51
N PHE A 246 3.61 16.43 14.14
CA PHE A 246 3.75 14.99 13.90
C PHE A 246 3.48 14.17 15.17
N PHE A 247 4.05 14.58 16.31
CA PHE A 247 3.81 13.90 17.58
C PHE A 247 2.35 13.97 18.03
N ALA A 248 1.69 15.12 17.82
CA ALA A 248 0.26 15.28 18.10
C ALA A 248 -0.59 14.31 17.25
N LYS A 249 -0.35 14.25 15.93
CA LYS A 249 -1.05 13.33 15.03
C LYS A 249 -0.75 11.86 15.33
N ALA A 250 0.48 11.51 15.62
CA ALA A 250 0.85 10.14 16.02
C ALA A 250 0.16 9.75 17.34
N THR A 251 -0.05 10.69 18.25
CA THR A 251 -0.81 10.45 19.49
C THR A 251 -2.28 10.24 19.20
N GLU A 252 -2.89 11.05 18.33
CA GLU A 252 -4.28 10.89 17.89
C GLU A 252 -4.52 9.48 17.28
N VAL A 253 -3.66 9.06 16.36
CA VAL A 253 -3.74 7.70 15.79
C VAL A 253 -3.57 6.62 16.86
N ARG A 254 -2.66 6.82 17.82
CA ARG A 254 -2.44 5.85 18.93
C ARG A 254 -3.64 5.75 19.85
N GLU A 255 -4.30 6.85 20.18
CA GLU A 255 -5.51 6.85 21.01
C GLU A 255 -6.69 6.19 20.28
N ALA A 256 -6.84 6.46 18.97
CA ALA A 256 -7.81 5.77 18.13
C ALA A 256 -7.60 4.25 18.13
N LEU A 257 -6.34 3.79 18.03
CA LEU A 257 -6.00 2.36 18.13
C LEU A 257 -6.34 1.73 19.49
N ARG A 258 -6.31 2.53 20.55
CA ARG A 258 -6.69 2.07 21.91
C ARG A 258 -8.19 2.04 22.14
N GLY A 259 -8.99 2.46 21.15
CA GLY A 259 -10.45 2.57 21.27
C GLY A 259 -10.89 3.69 22.22
N ARG A 260 -10.03 4.69 22.46
CA ARG A 260 -10.39 5.90 23.18
C ARG A 260 -10.93 6.91 22.19
N GLU A 261 -12.09 7.49 22.47
CA GLU A 261 -12.60 8.62 21.67
C GLU A 261 -11.59 9.75 21.74
N VAL A 262 -11.16 10.19 20.55
CA VAL A 262 -10.34 11.40 20.43
C VAL A 262 -11.27 12.56 20.79
N ALA A 263 -11.00 13.27 21.88
CA ALA A 263 -11.73 14.47 22.26
C ALA A 263 -11.58 15.49 21.10
N ARG A 264 -12.72 15.81 20.46
CA ARG A 264 -12.81 16.83 19.40
C ARG A 264 -12.72 18.23 19.98
#